data_8ed49d5130ed7b1509c0bbac2a1114a6
#
_entry.id   8ed49d5130ed7b1509c0bbac2a1114a6
#
_cell.length_a   1.000
_cell.length_b   1.000
_cell.length_c   1.000
_cell.angle_alpha   90.00
_cell.angle_beta   90.00
_cell.angle_gamma   90.00
#
_symmetry.space_group_name_H-M   'P 1'
#
loop_
_entity.id
_entity.type
_entity.pdbx_description
1 polymer ?
#
loop_
_entity_poly.entity_id
_entity_poly.type
_entity_poly.pdbx_seq_one_letter_code
_entity_poly.pdbx_strand_id
1 'polypeptide(L)'
;VEHMKRYTTQGMATDQGKNSNVTALAVLADATGRGIPETGTTTFRPPYVPVAMAALGAGGHGKGFAPERFLTSDRATRALNAPMIEVGLWFRPSYFPKDGETHWWPACDREVSMVRTAVGVCDVSTLGKIDIQGPDAAAFLDLLYTNLFAFLKVGRVRYGLMLREDGHVMDDGTCARLGERHYLMTTTTAAASEVLRHMDFVHQALRPDLDVSFTSVTEHWAQFAVAGPQARALLNGILDRKISDKTMPYMGCGALQLGGIAGRLFRISFSCEHAYELAVLARYGDSLFRLLLKRADALGGGPYG
;
A
#
# COMPACT_ATOMS: atom_id res chain seq x y z
N VAL A 1 16.62 -28.01 13.18
CA VAL A 1 15.46 -28.59 12.48
C VAL A 1 14.20 -27.80 12.81
N GLU A 2 13.79 -27.74 14.07
CA GLU A 2 12.54 -27.05 14.47
C GLU A 2 12.54 -25.55 14.16
N HIS A 3 13.69 -24.89 14.21
CA HIS A 3 13.81 -23.47 13.84
C HIS A 3 13.60 -23.28 12.34
N MET A 4 14.28 -24.08 11.52
CA MET A 4 14.08 -24.08 10.06
C MET A 4 12.61 -24.34 9.69
N LYS A 5 12.00 -25.35 10.30
CA LYS A 5 10.59 -25.70 10.11
C LYS A 5 9.65 -24.53 10.40
N ARG A 6 9.87 -23.79 11.49
CA ARG A 6 9.02 -22.63 11.86
C ARG A 6 9.25 -21.45 10.96
N TYR A 7 10.49 -21.19 10.60
CA TYR A 7 10.83 -20.05 9.74
C TYR A 7 10.31 -20.22 8.31
N THR A 8 10.41 -21.45 7.77
CA THR A 8 10.03 -21.74 6.38
C THR A 8 8.62 -22.30 6.22
N THR A 9 7.91 -22.57 7.32
CA THR A 9 6.65 -23.34 7.33
C THR A 9 6.75 -24.76 6.74
N GLN A 10 7.95 -25.26 6.55
CA GLN A 10 8.20 -26.60 6.05
C GLN A 10 7.55 -27.65 6.96
N GLY A 11 6.84 -28.58 6.41
CA GLY A 11 6.12 -29.60 7.17
C GLY A 11 4.83 -29.13 7.85
N MET A 12 4.36 -27.91 7.56
CA MET A 12 3.14 -27.34 8.13
C MET A 12 1.95 -27.34 7.19
N ALA A 13 2.15 -27.74 5.94
CA ALA A 13 1.06 -27.89 4.97
C ALA A 13 0.25 -29.16 5.19
N THR A 14 -0.76 -29.40 4.37
CA THR A 14 -1.68 -30.56 4.47
C THR A 14 -0.97 -31.90 4.41
N ASP A 15 0.18 -31.99 3.72
CA ASP A 15 1.02 -33.19 3.65
C ASP A 15 1.85 -33.44 4.93
N GLN A 16 1.92 -32.48 5.84
CA GLN A 16 2.71 -32.51 7.08
C GLN A 16 4.20 -32.82 6.85
N GLY A 17 4.73 -32.38 5.71
CA GLY A 17 6.12 -32.59 5.34
C GLY A 17 6.48 -33.96 4.82
N LYS A 18 5.53 -34.85 4.56
CA LYS A 18 5.79 -36.22 4.08
C LYS A 18 6.62 -36.22 2.79
N ASN A 19 6.39 -35.25 1.91
CA ASN A 19 7.09 -35.14 0.63
C ASN A 19 8.38 -34.31 0.70
N SER A 20 8.55 -33.47 1.71
CA SER A 20 9.62 -32.46 1.74
C SER A 20 10.61 -32.63 2.91
N ASN A 21 10.28 -33.39 3.95
CA ASN A 21 11.11 -33.50 5.15
C ASN A 21 12.53 -34.00 4.86
N VAL A 22 12.67 -35.06 4.06
CA VAL A 22 14.01 -35.65 3.77
C VAL A 22 14.86 -34.64 2.99
N THR A 23 14.31 -33.99 2.00
CA THR A 23 15.02 -32.95 1.23
C THR A 23 15.43 -31.79 2.11
N ALA A 24 14.54 -31.31 2.96
CA ALA A 24 14.84 -30.20 3.89
C ALA A 24 15.92 -30.56 4.90
N LEU A 25 15.90 -31.81 5.41
CA LEU A 25 16.96 -32.29 6.32
C LEU A 25 18.30 -32.44 5.60
N ALA A 26 18.32 -32.88 4.35
CA ALA A 26 19.53 -32.97 3.55
C ALA A 26 20.15 -31.58 3.32
N VAL A 27 19.34 -30.58 2.95
CA VAL A 27 19.79 -29.19 2.78
C VAL A 27 20.32 -28.61 4.08
N LEU A 28 19.63 -28.85 5.20
CA LEU A 28 20.09 -28.36 6.50
C LEU A 28 21.37 -29.07 6.96
N ALA A 29 21.49 -30.35 6.71
CA ALA A 29 22.67 -31.15 7.01
C ALA A 29 23.91 -30.61 6.25
N ASP A 30 23.75 -30.37 4.96
CA ASP A 30 24.80 -29.80 4.11
C ASP A 30 25.16 -28.38 4.60
N ALA A 31 24.21 -27.51 4.82
CA ALA A 31 24.46 -26.14 5.31
C ALA A 31 25.12 -26.07 6.69
N THR A 32 25.00 -27.10 7.50
CA THR A 32 25.61 -27.17 8.86
C THR A 32 26.81 -28.09 8.98
N GLY A 33 27.23 -28.70 7.87
CA GLY A 33 28.35 -29.65 7.84
C GLY A 33 28.13 -30.93 8.67
N ARG A 34 26.85 -31.39 8.78
CA ARG A 34 26.47 -32.58 9.55
C ARG A 34 25.92 -33.66 8.63
N GLY A 35 25.87 -34.91 9.14
CA GLY A 35 25.06 -35.95 8.48
C GLY A 35 23.57 -35.77 8.72
N ILE A 36 22.74 -36.37 7.86
CA ILE A 36 21.27 -36.35 8.03
C ILE A 36 20.85 -36.97 9.38
N PRO A 37 21.40 -38.12 9.80
CA PRO A 37 21.08 -38.71 11.09
C PRO A 37 21.40 -37.77 12.28
N GLU A 38 22.50 -37.04 12.20
CA GLU A 38 22.95 -36.10 13.24
C GLU A 38 22.13 -34.82 13.26
N THR A 39 21.58 -34.45 12.12
CA THR A 39 20.67 -33.29 12.00
C THR A 39 19.33 -33.57 12.69
N GLY A 40 18.94 -34.84 12.76
CA GLY A 40 17.72 -35.30 13.40
C GLY A 40 16.51 -35.30 12.47
N THR A 41 15.33 -35.31 13.05
CA THR A 41 14.06 -35.32 12.29
C THR A 41 13.10 -34.25 12.79
N THR A 42 12.11 -33.94 11.98
CA THR A 42 11.05 -32.98 12.35
C THR A 42 10.04 -33.64 13.30
N THR A 43 9.58 -32.86 14.27
CA THR A 43 8.48 -33.27 15.16
C THR A 43 7.14 -32.87 14.51
N PHE A 44 6.24 -33.82 14.39
CA PHE A 44 4.90 -33.55 13.87
C PHE A 44 4.07 -32.73 14.86
N ARG A 45 3.18 -31.90 14.31
CA ARG A 45 2.17 -31.16 15.08
C ARG A 45 0.78 -31.56 14.61
N PRO A 46 -0.22 -31.52 15.50
CA PRO A 46 -1.60 -31.73 15.07
C PRO A 46 -2.00 -30.71 13.98
N PRO A 47 -2.78 -31.14 12.98
CA PRO A 47 -3.22 -32.51 12.70
C PRO A 47 -2.09 -33.37 12.13
N TYR A 48 -2.02 -34.64 12.55
CA TYR A 48 -0.98 -35.60 12.08
C TYR A 48 -1.28 -36.23 10.72
N VAL A 49 -2.52 -36.09 10.27
CA VAL A 49 -2.96 -36.58 8.97
C VAL A 49 -3.28 -35.40 8.05
N PRO A 50 -3.14 -35.59 6.74
CA PRO A 50 -3.55 -34.55 5.78
C PRO A 50 -5.01 -34.12 6.02
N VAL A 51 -5.24 -32.82 6.02
CA VAL A 51 -6.55 -32.22 6.18
C VAL A 51 -6.97 -31.63 4.84
N ALA A 52 -8.18 -31.91 4.40
CA ALA A 52 -8.72 -31.33 3.18
C ALA A 52 -8.83 -29.80 3.30
N MET A 53 -8.52 -29.09 2.23
CA MET A 53 -8.64 -27.62 2.21
C MET A 53 -10.07 -27.15 2.51
N ALA A 54 -11.07 -27.92 2.12
CA ALA A 54 -12.48 -27.63 2.43
C ALA A 54 -12.76 -27.65 3.94
N ALA A 55 -12.08 -28.52 4.70
CA ALA A 55 -12.19 -28.53 6.17
C ALA A 55 -11.50 -27.31 6.80
N LEU A 56 -10.36 -26.88 6.24
CA LEU A 56 -9.69 -25.65 6.67
C LEU A 56 -10.51 -24.40 6.32
N GLY A 57 -11.29 -24.45 5.25
CA GLY A 57 -12.20 -23.37 4.86
C GLY A 57 -13.41 -23.18 5.77
N ALA A 58 -13.62 -24.07 6.75
CA ALA A 58 -14.69 -23.97 7.75
C ALA A 58 -16.08 -23.68 7.15
N GLY A 59 -16.39 -24.30 6.00
CA GLY A 59 -17.66 -24.13 5.28
C GLY A 59 -17.70 -22.91 4.34
N GLY A 60 -16.59 -22.21 4.15
CA GLY A 60 -16.50 -21.14 3.15
C GLY A 60 -16.74 -21.63 1.72
N HIS A 61 -17.40 -20.82 0.91
CA HIS A 61 -17.71 -21.09 -0.49
C HIS A 61 -17.28 -19.95 -1.39
N GLY A 62 -16.80 -20.24 -2.60
CA GLY A 62 -16.40 -19.24 -3.58
C GLY A 62 -15.38 -18.27 -3.02
N LYS A 63 -15.67 -16.98 -3.02
CA LYS A 63 -14.80 -15.94 -2.44
C LYS A 63 -14.61 -16.04 -0.92
N GLY A 64 -15.39 -16.82 -0.20
CA GLY A 64 -15.22 -17.06 1.24
C GLY A 64 -13.89 -17.72 1.63
N PHE A 65 -13.11 -18.20 0.67
CA PHE A 65 -11.74 -18.67 0.86
C PHE A 65 -10.68 -17.61 0.60
N ALA A 66 -11.03 -16.47 0.00
CA ALA A 66 -10.12 -15.38 -0.27
C ALA A 66 -10.23 -14.31 0.83
N PRO A 67 -9.12 -13.79 1.33
CA PRO A 67 -9.18 -12.64 2.22
C PRO A 67 -9.74 -11.43 1.45
N GLU A 68 -10.59 -10.66 2.14
CA GLU A 68 -11.13 -9.41 1.62
C GLU A 68 -10.56 -8.25 2.44
N ARG A 69 -10.20 -7.17 1.76
CA ARG A 69 -9.64 -5.96 2.39
C ARG A 69 -10.56 -4.79 2.10
N PHE A 70 -10.93 -4.07 3.14
CA PHE A 70 -11.87 -2.95 3.05
C PHE A 70 -11.20 -1.64 3.41
N LEU A 71 -11.59 -0.57 2.72
CA LEU A 71 -11.22 0.80 3.05
C LEU A 71 -11.75 1.18 4.44
N THR A 72 -11.07 2.06 5.12
CA THR A 72 -11.62 2.66 6.35
C THR A 72 -12.88 3.46 6.09
N SER A 73 -13.06 3.98 4.87
CA SER A 73 -14.24 4.69 4.38
C SER A 73 -15.33 3.77 3.79
N ASP A 74 -15.16 2.45 3.77
CA ASP A 74 -16.04 1.50 3.07
C ASP A 74 -17.52 1.71 3.39
N ARG A 75 -17.85 1.88 4.67
CA ARG A 75 -19.24 2.12 5.10
C ARG A 75 -19.82 3.41 4.53
N ALA A 76 -19.02 4.48 4.53
CA ALA A 76 -19.46 5.77 3.98
C ALA A 76 -19.58 5.70 2.45
N THR A 77 -18.66 5.02 1.79
CA THR A 77 -18.63 4.80 0.34
C THR A 77 -19.85 4.01 -0.13
N ARG A 78 -20.16 2.89 0.54
CA ARG A 78 -21.36 2.07 0.25
C ARG A 78 -22.65 2.82 0.51
N ALA A 79 -22.70 3.69 1.52
CA ALA A 79 -23.87 4.54 1.78
C ALA A 79 -24.16 5.55 0.66
N LEU A 80 -23.17 5.81 -0.21
CA LEU A 80 -23.33 6.61 -1.41
C LEU A 80 -23.67 5.77 -2.66
N ASN A 81 -24.03 4.50 -2.46
CA ASN A 81 -24.38 3.53 -3.51
C ASN A 81 -23.25 3.29 -4.53
N ALA A 82 -21.99 3.52 -4.16
CA ALA A 82 -20.87 3.31 -5.06
C ALA A 82 -20.70 1.81 -5.41
N PRO A 83 -20.69 1.44 -6.69
CA PRO A 83 -20.31 0.10 -7.10
C PRO A 83 -18.84 -0.16 -6.74
N MET A 84 -18.60 -1.30 -6.08
CA MET A 84 -17.26 -1.66 -5.59
C MET A 84 -16.57 -2.58 -6.58
N ILE A 85 -15.28 -2.34 -6.83
CA ILE A 85 -14.40 -3.21 -7.61
C ILE A 85 -13.30 -3.77 -6.72
N GLU A 86 -12.86 -4.97 -7.04
CA GLU A 86 -11.76 -5.64 -6.36
C GLU A 86 -10.43 -5.37 -7.10
N VAL A 87 -9.45 -4.85 -6.37
CA VAL A 87 -8.10 -4.62 -6.86
C VAL A 87 -7.11 -5.08 -5.79
N GLY A 88 -6.31 -6.11 -6.06
CA GLY A 88 -5.34 -6.64 -5.09
C GLY A 88 -5.98 -7.03 -3.75
N LEU A 89 -7.16 -7.67 -3.80
CA LEU A 89 -8.02 -8.05 -2.68
C LEU A 89 -8.70 -6.88 -1.96
N TRP A 90 -8.43 -5.65 -2.33
CA TRP A 90 -9.12 -4.48 -1.80
C TRP A 90 -10.41 -4.22 -2.56
N PHE A 91 -11.48 -3.93 -1.82
CA PHE A 91 -12.71 -3.38 -2.36
C PHE A 91 -12.65 -1.85 -2.31
N ARG A 92 -12.77 -1.22 -3.47
CA ARG A 92 -12.78 0.24 -3.60
C ARG A 92 -13.88 0.70 -4.55
N PRO A 93 -14.38 1.96 -4.43
CA PRO A 93 -15.40 2.47 -5.34
C PRO A 93 -14.88 2.54 -6.77
N SER A 94 -15.73 2.20 -7.73
CA SER A 94 -15.48 2.38 -9.16
C SER A 94 -15.92 3.78 -9.63
N TYR A 95 -17.06 4.23 -9.11
CA TYR A 95 -17.63 5.55 -9.34
C TYR A 95 -18.73 5.80 -8.30
N PHE A 96 -19.26 7.03 -8.23
CA PHE A 96 -20.35 7.40 -7.33
C PHE A 96 -21.58 7.82 -8.13
N PRO A 97 -22.59 6.96 -8.29
CA PRO A 97 -23.76 7.24 -9.10
C PRO A 97 -24.63 8.38 -8.52
N LYS A 98 -25.29 9.12 -9.40
CA LYS A 98 -26.36 10.07 -9.07
C LYS A 98 -27.67 9.62 -9.71
N ASP A 99 -28.79 10.18 -9.22
CA ASP A 99 -30.11 9.91 -9.77
C ASP A 99 -30.14 10.18 -11.28
N GLY A 100 -30.68 9.22 -12.03
CA GLY A 100 -30.73 9.26 -13.49
C GLY A 100 -29.51 8.71 -14.23
N GLU A 101 -28.40 8.40 -13.55
CA GLU A 101 -27.24 7.74 -14.13
C GLU A 101 -27.44 6.22 -14.12
N THR A 102 -27.68 5.63 -15.30
CA THR A 102 -28.03 4.22 -15.44
C THR A 102 -26.81 3.28 -15.58
N HIS A 103 -25.62 3.84 -15.83
CA HIS A 103 -24.38 3.11 -15.98
C HIS A 103 -23.16 3.99 -15.64
N TRP A 104 -21.98 3.42 -15.65
CA TRP A 104 -20.74 4.06 -15.15
C TRP A 104 -20.32 5.30 -15.97
N TRP A 105 -20.58 5.35 -17.28
CA TRP A 105 -20.02 6.38 -18.16
C TRP A 105 -20.48 7.82 -17.80
N PRO A 106 -21.79 8.11 -17.67
CA PRO A 106 -22.23 9.44 -17.26
C PRO A 106 -21.67 9.86 -15.89
N ALA A 107 -21.54 8.91 -14.96
CA ALA A 107 -20.96 9.19 -13.66
C ALA A 107 -19.47 9.58 -13.78
N CYS A 108 -18.69 8.84 -14.57
CA CYS A 108 -17.29 9.16 -14.84
C CYS A 108 -17.11 10.52 -15.51
N ASP A 109 -17.91 10.84 -16.53
CA ASP A 109 -17.85 12.16 -17.21
C ASP A 109 -18.13 13.30 -16.23
N ARG A 110 -19.12 13.12 -15.37
CA ARG A 110 -19.46 14.11 -14.34
C ARG A 110 -18.35 14.23 -13.29
N GLU A 111 -17.79 13.12 -12.83
CA GLU A 111 -16.70 13.12 -11.85
C GLU A 111 -15.45 13.76 -12.42
N VAL A 112 -15.08 13.46 -13.66
CA VAL A 112 -13.96 14.11 -14.36
C VAL A 112 -14.21 15.61 -14.46
N SER A 113 -15.40 16.03 -14.93
CA SER A 113 -15.77 17.45 -15.04
C SER A 113 -15.69 18.15 -13.68
N MET A 114 -16.19 17.51 -12.62
CA MET A 114 -16.16 18.02 -11.26
C MET A 114 -14.72 18.24 -10.77
N VAL A 115 -13.82 17.27 -10.99
CA VAL A 115 -12.40 17.41 -10.62
C VAL A 115 -11.74 18.56 -11.39
N ARG A 116 -12.08 18.74 -12.67
CA ARG A 116 -11.52 19.82 -13.52
C ARG A 116 -12.01 21.21 -13.15
N THR A 117 -13.23 21.34 -12.66
CA THR A 117 -13.87 22.64 -12.43
C THR A 117 -14.01 23.04 -10.97
N ALA A 118 -13.97 22.07 -10.05
CA ALA A 118 -14.16 22.30 -8.62
C ALA A 118 -13.09 21.53 -7.78
N VAL A 119 -13.51 20.47 -7.09
CA VAL A 119 -12.63 19.62 -6.30
C VAL A 119 -13.22 18.22 -6.15
N GLY A 120 -12.40 17.20 -6.38
CA GLY A 120 -12.73 15.81 -6.12
C GLY A 120 -11.97 15.23 -4.93
N VAL A 121 -12.57 14.26 -4.27
CA VAL A 121 -11.97 13.48 -3.19
C VAL A 121 -12.01 12.00 -3.56
N CYS A 122 -10.84 11.34 -3.61
CA CYS A 122 -10.71 9.91 -3.86
C CYS A 122 -10.02 9.22 -2.67
N ASP A 123 -10.54 8.08 -2.25
CA ASP A 123 -9.83 7.25 -1.26
C ASP A 123 -8.76 6.41 -1.95
N VAL A 124 -7.51 6.76 -1.72
CA VAL A 124 -6.32 6.09 -2.26
C VAL A 124 -5.60 5.26 -1.18
N SER A 125 -6.30 4.88 -0.11
CA SER A 125 -5.73 4.09 0.98
C SER A 125 -5.25 2.71 0.54
N THR A 126 -5.73 2.21 -0.60
CA THR A 126 -5.34 0.90 -1.14
C THR A 126 -3.95 0.86 -1.76
N LEU A 127 -3.40 2.02 -2.16
CA LEU A 127 -2.02 2.08 -2.66
C LEU A 127 -1.06 1.49 -1.62
N GLY A 128 -0.15 0.64 -2.06
CA GLY A 128 0.87 0.09 -1.18
C GLY A 128 1.71 1.21 -0.57
N LYS A 129 2.03 1.07 0.71
CA LYS A 129 2.90 2.00 1.44
C LYS A 129 3.96 1.19 2.16
N ILE A 130 5.21 1.48 1.83
CA ILE A 130 6.37 0.80 2.42
C ILE A 130 7.23 1.87 3.10
N ASP A 131 7.40 1.73 4.40
CA ASP A 131 8.29 2.58 5.20
C ASP A 131 9.70 2.00 5.11
N ILE A 132 10.69 2.84 4.79
CA ILE A 132 12.07 2.44 4.52
C ILE A 132 12.98 3.32 5.37
N GLN A 133 13.81 2.70 6.20
CA GLN A 133 14.70 3.38 7.11
C GLN A 133 16.09 2.73 7.14
N GLY A 134 17.10 3.53 7.36
CA GLY A 134 18.48 3.06 7.51
C GLY A 134 19.50 3.98 6.87
N PRO A 135 20.77 3.85 7.24
CA PRO A 135 21.87 4.59 6.64
C PRO A 135 21.93 4.44 5.11
N ASP A 136 21.64 3.21 4.63
CA ASP A 136 21.76 2.84 3.21
C ASP A 136 20.41 2.88 2.47
N ALA A 137 19.35 3.43 3.08
CA ALA A 137 18.03 3.49 2.47
C ALA A 137 18.03 4.17 1.08
N ALA A 138 18.80 5.24 0.90
CA ALA A 138 18.92 5.92 -0.39
C ALA A 138 19.61 5.04 -1.44
N ALA A 139 20.72 4.39 -1.09
CA ALA A 139 21.45 3.49 -1.98
C ALA A 139 20.61 2.26 -2.35
N PHE A 140 19.84 1.75 -1.41
CA PHE A 140 18.89 0.66 -1.67
C PHE A 140 17.80 1.06 -2.65
N LEU A 141 17.22 2.26 -2.50
CA LEU A 141 16.21 2.78 -3.44
C LEU A 141 16.80 3.01 -4.84
N ASP A 142 18.06 3.44 -4.96
CA ASP A 142 18.75 3.62 -6.23
C ASP A 142 18.99 2.29 -6.98
N LEU A 143 18.97 1.15 -6.28
CA LEU A 143 19.02 -0.17 -6.89
C LEU A 143 17.65 -0.66 -7.39
N LEU A 144 16.58 -0.24 -6.72
CA LEU A 144 15.22 -0.69 -7.04
C LEU A 144 14.59 0.08 -8.20
N TYR A 145 14.95 1.36 -8.35
CA TYR A 145 14.33 2.28 -9.29
C TYR A 145 15.27 2.71 -10.39
N THR A 146 14.71 3.10 -11.52
CA THR A 146 15.47 3.76 -12.60
C THR A 146 15.90 5.19 -12.26
N ASN A 147 15.33 5.76 -11.18
CA ASN A 147 15.59 7.11 -10.70
C ASN A 147 16.54 7.08 -9.51
N LEU A 148 17.33 8.16 -9.35
CA LEU A 148 18.24 8.30 -8.21
C LEU A 148 17.53 9.00 -7.03
N PHE A 149 17.49 8.37 -5.88
CA PHE A 149 16.89 8.87 -4.64
C PHE A 149 17.93 9.45 -3.67
N ALA A 150 19.21 9.12 -3.84
CA ALA A 150 20.30 9.66 -3.02
C ALA A 150 20.33 11.19 -3.00
N PHE A 151 20.00 11.84 -4.14
CA PHE A 151 19.96 13.29 -4.28
C PHE A 151 18.58 13.91 -3.97
N LEU A 152 17.59 13.12 -3.58
CA LEU A 152 16.30 13.64 -3.19
C LEU A 152 16.43 14.38 -1.85
N LYS A 153 16.01 15.65 -1.79
CA LYS A 153 16.06 16.44 -0.54
C LYS A 153 14.98 15.99 0.44
N VAL A 154 15.25 16.08 1.73
CA VAL A 154 14.24 15.90 2.78
C VAL A 154 13.04 16.83 2.53
N GLY A 155 11.83 16.34 2.72
CA GLY A 155 10.59 17.06 2.42
C GLY A 155 10.20 17.08 0.93
N ARG A 156 10.84 16.25 0.11
CA ARG A 156 10.53 16.12 -1.32
C ARG A 156 10.06 14.71 -1.69
N VAL A 157 9.29 14.65 -2.75
CA VAL A 157 8.79 13.43 -3.37
C VAL A 157 9.42 13.27 -4.75
N ARG A 158 9.62 12.05 -5.19
CA ARG A 158 10.00 11.71 -6.57
C ARG A 158 9.14 10.56 -7.05
N TYR A 159 8.61 10.69 -8.25
CA TYR A 159 8.04 9.57 -9.00
C TYR A 159 9.16 8.71 -9.58
N GLY A 160 8.99 7.41 -9.56
CA GLY A 160 9.96 6.46 -10.08
C GLY A 160 9.32 5.26 -10.76
N LEU A 161 10.08 4.65 -11.65
CA LEU A 161 9.75 3.39 -12.31
C LEU A 161 10.64 2.28 -11.78
N MET A 162 10.03 1.17 -11.42
CA MET A 162 10.70 -0.08 -11.06
C MET A 162 10.59 -1.02 -12.26
N LEU A 163 11.72 -1.53 -12.71
CA LEU A 163 11.80 -2.42 -13.86
C LEU A 163 12.20 -3.83 -13.43
N ARG A 164 11.73 -4.81 -14.18
CA ARG A 164 12.25 -6.17 -14.17
C ARG A 164 13.55 -6.24 -14.97
N GLU A 165 14.29 -7.35 -14.84
CA GLU A 165 15.56 -7.57 -15.55
C GLU A 165 15.38 -7.60 -17.08
N ASP A 166 14.19 -7.92 -17.56
CA ASP A 166 13.84 -7.90 -18.99
C ASP A 166 13.45 -6.50 -19.51
N GLY A 167 13.51 -5.47 -18.66
CA GLY A 167 13.20 -4.09 -18.98
C GLY A 167 11.72 -3.72 -18.95
N HIS A 168 10.82 -4.66 -18.65
CA HIS A 168 9.40 -4.35 -18.46
C HIS A 168 9.15 -3.68 -17.10
N VAL A 169 8.16 -2.79 -17.07
CA VAL A 169 7.73 -2.14 -15.84
C VAL A 169 7.17 -3.17 -14.88
N MET A 170 7.77 -3.27 -13.70
CA MET A 170 7.24 -4.06 -12.59
C MET A 170 6.18 -3.28 -11.84
N ASP A 171 6.49 -2.05 -11.47
CA ASP A 171 5.59 -1.12 -10.79
C ASP A 171 6.07 0.32 -10.97
N ASP A 172 5.20 1.26 -10.65
CA ASP A 172 5.51 2.67 -10.55
C ASP A 172 4.92 3.27 -9.28
N GLY A 173 5.47 4.38 -8.85
CA GLY A 173 4.97 5.03 -7.66
C GLY A 173 5.76 6.25 -7.24
N THR A 174 5.44 6.76 -6.09
CA THR A 174 6.15 7.90 -5.51
C THR A 174 6.96 7.48 -4.30
N CYS A 175 8.12 8.08 -4.13
CA CYS A 175 8.93 7.93 -2.93
C CYS A 175 9.18 9.29 -2.30
N ALA A 176 8.76 9.46 -1.06
CA ALA A 176 8.91 10.67 -0.27
C ALA A 176 10.07 10.52 0.71
N ARG A 177 11.01 11.48 0.73
CA ARG A 177 12.06 11.54 1.76
C ARG A 177 11.54 12.32 2.97
N LEU A 178 11.20 11.59 4.03
CA LEU A 178 10.62 12.16 5.26
C LEU A 178 11.69 12.64 6.25
N GLY A 179 12.88 12.07 6.17
CA GLY A 179 14.03 12.39 7.01
C GLY A 179 15.33 12.02 6.32
N GLU A 180 16.47 12.27 6.95
CA GLU A 180 17.79 12.00 6.38
C GLU A 180 17.94 10.52 5.96
N ARG A 181 17.40 9.61 6.78
CA ARG A 181 17.49 8.15 6.62
C ARG A 181 16.11 7.50 6.61
N HIS A 182 15.06 8.25 6.23
CA HIS A 182 13.67 7.80 6.30
C HIS A 182 12.92 8.15 5.03
N TYR A 183 12.38 7.14 4.37
CA TYR A 183 11.59 7.26 3.15
C TYR A 183 10.25 6.56 3.29
N LEU A 184 9.26 7.05 2.57
CA LEU A 184 7.98 6.38 2.39
C LEU A 184 7.77 6.18 0.89
N MET A 185 7.70 4.94 0.47
CA MET A 185 7.44 4.53 -0.90
C MET A 185 5.97 4.16 -1.06
N THR A 186 5.34 4.57 -2.16
CA THR A 186 4.03 4.07 -2.59
C THR A 186 4.18 3.16 -3.80
N THR A 187 3.28 2.20 -3.92
CA THR A 187 3.18 1.24 -5.04
C THR A 187 1.75 1.26 -5.58
N THR A 188 1.54 0.67 -6.75
CA THR A 188 0.17 0.38 -7.17
C THR A 188 -0.47 -0.62 -6.21
N THR A 189 -1.80 -0.60 -6.13
CA THR A 189 -2.56 -1.45 -5.19
C THR A 189 -2.29 -2.94 -5.41
N ALA A 190 -2.30 -3.38 -6.66
CA ALA A 190 -2.13 -4.80 -7.00
C ALA A 190 -0.69 -5.31 -6.81
N ALA A 191 0.31 -4.46 -7.07
CA ALA A 191 1.71 -4.86 -7.03
C ALA A 191 2.36 -4.75 -5.63
N ALA A 192 1.66 -4.23 -4.62
CA ALA A 192 2.25 -3.95 -3.30
C ALA A 192 3.01 -5.15 -2.69
N SER A 193 2.45 -6.35 -2.78
CA SER A 193 3.09 -7.57 -2.25
C SER A 193 4.25 -8.05 -3.12
N GLU A 194 4.16 -7.86 -4.44
CA GLU A 194 5.22 -8.23 -5.38
C GLU A 194 6.43 -7.34 -5.21
N VAL A 195 6.22 -6.04 -5.10
CA VAL A 195 7.27 -5.06 -4.82
C VAL A 195 7.98 -5.38 -3.50
N LEU A 196 7.23 -5.66 -2.44
CA LEU A 196 7.84 -6.00 -1.15
C LEU A 196 8.70 -7.27 -1.23
N ARG A 197 8.24 -8.32 -1.92
CA ARG A 197 9.02 -9.54 -2.16
C ARG A 197 10.28 -9.25 -3.00
N HIS A 198 10.17 -8.38 -3.99
CA HIS A 198 11.33 -7.97 -4.78
C HIS A 198 12.36 -7.23 -3.93
N MET A 199 11.90 -6.33 -3.05
CA MET A 199 12.78 -5.66 -2.08
C MET A 199 13.49 -6.66 -1.15
N ASP A 200 12.76 -7.64 -0.63
CA ASP A 200 13.35 -8.72 0.18
C ASP A 200 14.40 -9.49 -0.60
N PHE A 201 14.12 -9.86 -1.84
CA PHE A 201 15.08 -10.56 -2.70
C PHE A 201 16.34 -9.73 -2.96
N VAL A 202 16.20 -8.47 -3.34
CA VAL A 202 17.34 -7.57 -3.58
C VAL A 202 18.18 -7.41 -2.32
N HIS A 203 17.53 -7.19 -1.16
CA HIS A 203 18.25 -7.02 0.10
C HIS A 203 18.94 -8.31 0.54
N GLN A 204 18.21 -9.43 0.61
CA GLN A 204 18.74 -10.66 1.19
C GLN A 204 19.69 -11.42 0.27
N ALA A 205 19.46 -11.39 -1.04
CA ALA A 205 20.24 -12.17 -1.99
C ALA A 205 21.31 -11.37 -2.73
N LEU A 206 21.04 -10.11 -3.09
CA LEU A 206 21.95 -9.31 -3.92
C LEU A 206 22.79 -8.33 -3.11
N ARG A 207 22.19 -7.72 -2.06
CA ARG A 207 22.87 -6.69 -1.27
C ARG A 207 22.59 -6.84 0.23
N PRO A 208 22.99 -7.98 0.83
CA PRO A 208 22.84 -8.22 2.27
C PRO A 208 23.76 -7.33 3.12
N ASP A 209 24.69 -6.64 2.49
CA ASP A 209 25.63 -5.69 3.11
C ASP A 209 24.98 -4.34 3.48
N LEU A 210 23.82 -4.00 2.92
CA LEU A 210 23.16 -2.72 3.16
C LEU A 210 22.43 -2.69 4.50
N ASP A 211 22.70 -1.63 5.28
CA ASP A 211 21.99 -1.35 6.54
C ASP A 211 20.69 -0.59 6.25
N VAL A 212 19.66 -1.36 5.93
CA VAL A 212 18.32 -0.86 5.61
C VAL A 212 17.24 -1.77 6.16
N SER A 213 16.19 -1.18 6.70
CA SER A 213 14.98 -1.86 7.14
C SER A 213 13.78 -1.32 6.38
N PHE A 214 12.86 -2.20 5.99
CA PHE A 214 11.63 -1.78 5.32
C PHE A 214 10.47 -2.67 5.75
N THR A 215 9.28 -2.07 5.79
CA THR A 215 8.06 -2.77 6.19
C THR A 215 6.83 -2.18 5.52
N SER A 216 5.83 -3.02 5.25
CA SER A 216 4.54 -2.54 4.79
C SER A 216 3.80 -1.82 5.90
N VAL A 217 3.37 -0.59 5.61
CA VAL A 217 2.54 0.23 6.48
C VAL A 217 1.22 0.61 5.80
N THR A 218 0.83 -0.12 4.78
CA THR A 218 -0.36 0.14 3.95
C THR A 218 -1.60 0.33 4.82
N GLU A 219 -1.84 -0.59 5.74
CA GLU A 219 -3.04 -0.61 6.57
C GLU A 219 -2.97 0.31 7.80
N HIS A 220 -1.82 0.90 8.06
CA HIS A 220 -1.67 1.89 9.14
C HIS A 220 -2.23 3.26 8.76
N TRP A 221 -2.37 3.54 7.44
CA TRP A 221 -2.71 4.86 6.92
C TRP A 221 -3.99 4.83 6.09
N ALA A 222 -4.94 5.70 6.43
CA ALA A 222 -5.98 6.13 5.49
C ALA A 222 -5.43 7.32 4.71
N GLN A 223 -5.50 7.27 3.38
CA GLN A 223 -4.94 8.28 2.48
C GLN A 223 -5.97 8.70 1.44
N PHE A 224 -6.11 10.00 1.26
CA PHE A 224 -7.10 10.60 0.38
C PHE A 224 -6.43 11.56 -0.60
N ALA A 225 -6.72 11.39 -1.88
CA ALA A 225 -6.39 12.38 -2.90
C ALA A 225 -7.48 13.46 -2.92
N VAL A 226 -7.05 14.72 -2.91
CA VAL A 226 -7.90 15.91 -3.05
C VAL A 226 -7.39 16.66 -4.25
N ALA A 227 -8.16 16.65 -5.35
CA ALA A 227 -7.73 17.13 -6.66
C ALA A 227 -8.71 18.15 -7.26
N GLY A 228 -8.19 19.14 -7.91
CA GLY A 228 -8.96 20.19 -8.59
C GLY A 228 -8.53 21.60 -8.23
N PRO A 229 -9.04 22.62 -8.95
CA PRO A 229 -8.69 24.03 -8.73
C PRO A 229 -8.88 24.49 -7.28
N GLN A 230 -9.88 23.93 -6.58
CA GLN A 230 -10.22 24.29 -5.22
C GLN A 230 -9.60 23.36 -4.14
N ALA A 231 -8.75 22.41 -4.52
CA ALA A 231 -8.14 21.47 -3.58
C ALA A 231 -7.41 22.16 -2.42
N ARG A 232 -6.65 23.22 -2.70
CA ARG A 232 -5.98 24.00 -1.65
C ARG A 232 -6.97 24.73 -0.75
N ALA A 233 -8.03 25.29 -1.30
CA ALA A 233 -9.06 25.98 -0.53
C ALA A 233 -9.75 25.01 0.44
N LEU A 234 -10.11 23.82 -0.03
CA LEU A 234 -10.65 22.75 0.79
C LEU A 234 -9.72 22.43 1.96
N LEU A 235 -8.45 22.13 1.66
CA LEU A 235 -7.47 21.74 2.68
C LEU A 235 -7.22 22.87 3.68
N ASN A 236 -7.09 24.12 3.22
CA ASN A 236 -6.93 25.28 4.10
C ASN A 236 -8.16 25.55 4.99
N GLY A 237 -9.29 24.95 4.68
CA GLY A 237 -10.50 24.99 5.52
C GLY A 237 -10.52 23.94 6.64
N ILE A 238 -9.58 22.99 6.66
CA ILE A 238 -9.55 21.89 7.62
C ILE A 238 -8.20 21.74 8.34
N LEU A 239 -7.10 22.18 7.73
CA LEU A 239 -5.76 22.08 8.31
C LEU A 239 -5.55 23.17 9.38
N ASP A 240 -4.86 22.81 10.47
CA ASP A 240 -4.52 23.72 11.54
C ASP A 240 -3.54 24.82 11.07
N ARG A 241 -2.74 24.52 10.04
CA ARG A 241 -1.86 25.49 9.37
C ARG A 241 -2.16 25.56 7.88
N LYS A 242 -2.40 26.76 7.39
CA LYS A 242 -2.64 26.97 5.95
C LYS A 242 -1.40 26.65 5.11
N ILE A 243 -1.64 26.04 3.97
CA ILE A 243 -0.62 25.72 2.98
C ILE A 243 -0.66 26.68 1.80
N SER A 244 0.50 26.86 1.17
CA SER A 244 0.71 27.68 -0.02
C SER A 244 1.73 26.99 -0.93
N ASP A 245 1.98 27.53 -2.15
CA ASP A 245 3.03 26.99 -3.01
C ASP A 245 4.43 27.13 -2.40
N LYS A 246 4.63 28.12 -1.52
CA LYS A 246 5.90 28.31 -0.80
C LYS A 246 6.09 27.25 0.29
N THR A 247 5.05 26.94 1.07
CA THR A 247 5.13 26.01 2.21
C THR A 247 4.94 24.56 1.80
N MET A 248 4.22 24.31 0.70
CA MET A 248 4.00 22.99 0.11
C MET A 248 4.13 23.08 -1.42
N PRO A 249 5.37 23.17 -1.95
CA PRO A 249 5.62 23.24 -3.38
C PRO A 249 5.29 21.93 -4.07
N TYR A 250 5.11 21.95 -5.39
CA TYR A 250 4.90 20.72 -6.17
C TYR A 250 6.00 19.68 -5.89
N MET A 251 5.61 18.43 -5.74
CA MET A 251 6.47 17.32 -5.25
C MET A 251 7.08 17.59 -3.87
N GLY A 252 6.39 18.35 -3.03
CA GLY A 252 6.71 18.51 -1.62
C GLY A 252 5.96 17.52 -0.75
N CYS A 253 6.53 17.19 0.41
CA CYS A 253 5.88 16.41 1.45
C CYS A 253 6.25 16.94 2.83
N GLY A 254 5.38 16.65 3.80
CA GLY A 254 5.63 17.07 5.19
C GLY A 254 4.55 16.59 6.15
N ALA A 255 4.80 16.87 7.43
CA ALA A 255 3.81 16.64 8.47
C ALA A 255 2.65 17.62 8.32
N LEU A 256 1.46 17.16 8.68
CA LEU A 256 0.28 17.99 8.82
C LEU A 256 -0.32 17.84 10.22
N GLN A 257 -1.14 18.82 10.60
CA GLN A 257 -2.01 18.77 11.77
C GLN A 257 -3.43 19.11 11.34
N LEU A 258 -4.39 18.35 11.84
CA LEU A 258 -5.81 18.49 11.52
C LEU A 258 -6.62 18.27 12.80
N GLY A 259 -7.05 19.36 13.45
CA GLY A 259 -7.76 19.29 14.72
C GLY A 259 -6.97 18.55 15.80
N GLY A 260 -5.66 18.74 15.85
CA GLY A 260 -4.75 18.04 16.77
C GLY A 260 -4.35 16.62 16.34
N ILE A 261 -4.90 16.10 15.23
CA ILE A 261 -4.52 14.81 14.68
C ILE A 261 -3.31 15.00 13.75
N ALA A 262 -2.22 14.30 14.06
CA ALA A 262 -1.03 14.29 13.21
C ALA A 262 -1.24 13.43 11.96
N GLY A 263 -0.70 13.87 10.84
CA GLY A 263 -0.73 13.17 9.57
C GLY A 263 0.40 13.59 8.65
N ARG A 264 0.30 13.20 7.39
CA ARG A 264 1.27 13.50 6.33
C ARG A 264 0.54 14.14 5.15
N LEU A 265 1.18 15.09 4.51
CA LEU A 265 0.69 15.75 3.31
C LEU A 265 1.73 15.64 2.21
N PHE A 266 1.26 15.29 1.01
CA PHE A 266 2.07 15.18 -0.20
C PHE A 266 1.44 16.06 -1.28
N ARG A 267 2.23 16.91 -1.93
CA ARG A 267 1.80 17.71 -3.08
C ARG A 267 2.12 16.96 -4.37
N ILE A 268 1.32 15.97 -4.65
CA ILE A 268 1.41 15.11 -5.85
C ILE A 268 0.07 15.09 -6.57
N SER A 269 0.09 14.76 -7.87
CA SER A 269 -1.11 14.72 -8.68
C SER A 269 -1.07 13.55 -9.64
N PHE A 270 -2.05 12.66 -9.52
CA PHE A 270 -2.32 11.62 -10.50
C PHE A 270 -3.25 12.14 -11.62
N SER A 271 -4.25 12.94 -11.27
CA SER A 271 -5.29 13.43 -12.19
C SER A 271 -4.87 14.62 -13.07
N CYS A 272 -3.60 15.03 -13.05
CA CYS A 272 -3.06 16.20 -13.76
C CYS A 272 -3.68 17.55 -13.33
N GLU A 273 -4.40 17.59 -12.23
CA GLU A 273 -4.92 18.80 -11.60
C GLU A 273 -4.06 19.23 -10.41
N HIS A 274 -4.36 20.41 -9.88
CA HIS A 274 -3.80 20.85 -8.62
C HIS A 274 -4.26 19.90 -7.52
N ALA A 275 -3.37 19.04 -7.04
CA ALA A 275 -3.76 17.98 -6.13
C ALA A 275 -2.81 17.81 -4.94
N TYR A 276 -3.36 17.18 -3.92
CA TYR A 276 -2.66 16.76 -2.71
C TYR A 276 -3.13 15.36 -2.32
N GLU A 277 -2.26 14.63 -1.67
CA GLU A 277 -2.66 13.44 -0.92
C GLU A 277 -2.40 13.71 0.57
N LEU A 278 -3.42 13.47 1.37
CA LEU A 278 -3.30 13.58 2.83
C LEU A 278 -3.53 12.22 3.47
N ALA A 279 -2.65 11.86 4.40
CA ALA A 279 -2.69 10.60 5.12
C ALA A 279 -2.79 10.84 6.63
N VAL A 280 -3.71 10.11 7.26
CA VAL A 280 -3.85 10.03 8.72
C VAL A 280 -3.78 8.57 9.15
N LEU A 281 -3.59 8.30 10.45
CA LEU A 281 -3.72 6.94 10.96
C LEU A 281 -5.08 6.35 10.59
N ALA A 282 -5.11 5.09 10.19
CA ALA A 282 -6.29 4.40 9.64
C ALA A 282 -7.56 4.57 10.48
N ARG A 283 -7.43 4.58 11.81
CA ARG A 283 -8.56 4.80 12.73
C ARG A 283 -9.34 6.10 12.54
N TYR A 284 -8.75 7.08 11.86
CA TYR A 284 -9.40 8.37 11.56
C TYR A 284 -9.96 8.44 10.14
N GLY A 285 -9.79 7.37 9.35
CA GLY A 285 -10.09 7.39 7.91
C GLY A 285 -11.54 7.69 7.59
N ASP A 286 -12.50 7.01 8.22
CA ASP A 286 -13.94 7.26 7.99
C ASP A 286 -14.34 8.70 8.36
N SER A 287 -13.87 9.17 9.51
CA SER A 287 -14.16 10.54 9.96
C SER A 287 -13.59 11.59 9.02
N LEU A 288 -12.36 11.38 8.56
CA LEU A 288 -11.72 12.29 7.62
C LEU A 288 -12.40 12.28 6.26
N PHE A 289 -12.75 11.10 5.73
CA PHE A 289 -13.48 11.00 4.47
C PHE A 289 -14.78 11.79 4.49
N ARG A 290 -15.60 11.61 5.54
CA ARG A 290 -16.85 12.36 5.72
C ARG A 290 -16.62 13.87 5.81
N LEU A 291 -15.57 14.29 6.52
CA LEU A 291 -15.19 15.72 6.62
C LEU A 291 -14.80 16.28 5.27
N LEU A 292 -13.96 15.54 4.51
CA LEU A 292 -13.54 15.93 3.16
C LEU A 292 -14.73 16.07 2.21
N LEU A 293 -15.65 15.09 2.21
CA LEU A 293 -16.84 15.14 1.37
C LEU A 293 -17.73 16.35 1.72
N LYS A 294 -17.99 16.60 3.01
CA LYS A 294 -18.76 17.76 3.45
C LYS A 294 -18.13 19.08 3.00
N ARG A 295 -16.80 19.17 3.00
CA ARG A 295 -16.09 20.38 2.57
C ARG A 295 -16.03 20.49 1.04
N ALA A 296 -15.91 19.36 0.34
CA ALA A 296 -15.93 19.31 -1.12
C ALA A 296 -17.30 19.78 -1.65
N ASP A 297 -18.39 19.26 -1.06
CA ASP A 297 -19.77 19.63 -1.43
C ASP A 297 -19.99 21.15 -1.32
N ALA A 298 -19.54 21.79 -0.24
CA ALA A 298 -19.61 23.24 -0.06
C ALA A 298 -18.83 24.06 -1.12
N LEU A 299 -17.95 23.41 -1.89
CA LEU A 299 -17.16 23.98 -2.97
C LEU A 299 -17.61 23.47 -4.36
N GLY A 300 -18.79 22.85 -4.45
CA GLY A 300 -19.31 22.29 -5.70
C GLY A 300 -18.59 20.99 -6.14
N GLY A 301 -17.85 20.37 -5.24
CA GLY A 301 -17.12 19.14 -5.46
C GLY A 301 -17.80 17.91 -4.87
N GLY A 302 -17.06 16.79 -4.79
CA GLY A 302 -17.58 15.56 -4.23
C GLY A 302 -16.60 14.39 -4.34
N PRO A 303 -17.07 13.16 -4.10
CA PRO A 303 -16.25 11.96 -4.28
C PRO A 303 -16.07 11.63 -5.77
N TYR A 304 -14.97 10.93 -6.09
CA TYR A 304 -14.75 10.26 -7.38
C TYR A 304 -14.06 8.92 -7.18
N GLY A 305 -14.31 7.96 -8.09
CA GLY A 305 -13.78 6.60 -8.05
C GLY A 305 -12.57 6.32 -8.94
#